data_a97ba58a2e74313fc61d56abc722d7aa
#
_entry.id   a97ba58a2e74313fc61d56abc722d7aa
#
_cell.length_a   1.000
_cell.length_b   1.000
_cell.length_c   1.000
_cell.angle_alpha   90.00
_cell.angle_beta   90.00
_cell.angle_gamma   90.00
#
_symmetry.space_group_name_H-M   'P 1'
#
loop_
_entity.id
_entity.type
_entity.pdbx_description
1 polymer ?
#
loop_
_entity_poly.entity_id
_entity_poly.type
_entity_poly.pdbx_seq_one_letter_code
_entity_poly.pdbx_strand_id
1 'polypeptide(L)'
;EISACLVGSEMCIRDRYKVEVRINPTDKTLTFIDNGIGMTEEEVDEYINQIAFSGAAAFMEQYKDKASDEQIIGHFGLGFYSAFMVADKVTIDTLSYKEGATPVHWECDGGTEFDMEEGDKTERGTVITLYLNDDSYEFCNEFRCREVLDKYCSFMPVEIYFVNEEEEEKKAEEAAKKSAEEKVIDVEAKDADSKDADSEEDGDSEVTLEEDEEEDTPKPINQIHPLWTKHPNDCTDEEYKEFYRDVFHDYKEPLFWIHLNMDYPFNLKGILYFPKINTKYDTIEGKIKLYNNQVFIADNIKEVIPEYLLLLKGCIDCPDLPLNVSRSALQNDGFVKKISNYITKKVAEKLSGMCKTDRENYEKYWDDISPFIKFGCIRDEKFNDKMKDYIIFKNMEGKYVTLPDYLEAGKEKYENNVFYITDEVAQSQYINMFKEQEMDAIYLTHQIDTTFITHLEQRNPEVKFLRIDSELTDNFKEAIDENEEKELTEKLSEKFKKATGVENLIVKVEKLKNADTPSMITVSEQTRRMSEMMEMYGMSNSSTGLGAEGETLVLNMNNDLVQYVLNNDESENTTTICQQLYDLARLANHPLKPEEMTAFVARSNKILTILTK
;
A
#
# COMPACT_ATOMS: atom_id res chain seq x y z
N GLU A 1 50.41 3.60 13.19
CA GLU A 1 49.75 3.99 14.46
C GLU A 1 49.12 5.38 14.39
N ILE A 2 49.74 6.35 13.72
CA ILE A 2 49.18 7.71 13.53
C ILE A 2 47.95 7.72 12.58
N SER A 3 47.92 6.85 11.57
CA SER A 3 46.80 6.72 10.63
C SER A 3 45.52 6.12 11.28
N ALA A 4 45.70 5.21 12.25
CA ALA A 4 44.58 4.62 12.98
C ALA A 4 43.93 5.58 13.98
N CYS A 5 44.73 6.50 14.56
CA CYS A 5 44.23 7.55 15.46
C CYS A 5 43.42 8.63 14.69
N LEU A 6 43.79 8.94 13.45
CA LEU A 6 43.06 9.92 12.63
C LEU A 6 41.69 9.40 12.18
N VAL A 7 41.60 8.14 11.76
CA VAL A 7 40.32 7.50 11.41
C VAL A 7 39.39 7.38 12.63
N GLY A 8 39.93 7.07 13.80
CA GLY A 8 39.16 7.03 15.06
C GLY A 8 38.68 8.43 15.49
N SER A 9 39.47 9.49 15.26
CA SER A 9 39.09 10.85 15.61
C SER A 9 38.05 11.45 14.67
N GLU A 10 38.08 11.13 13.37
CA GLU A 10 37.07 11.60 12.40
C GLU A 10 35.71 10.92 12.63
N MET A 11 35.68 9.63 12.98
CA MET A 11 34.46 8.94 13.37
C MET A 11 33.89 9.49 14.70
N CYS A 12 34.74 9.75 15.71
CA CYS A 12 34.32 10.38 16.95
C CYS A 12 33.88 11.85 16.81
N ILE A 13 34.31 12.56 15.76
CA ILE A 13 33.89 13.94 15.50
C ILE A 13 32.53 13.97 14.80
N ARG A 14 32.27 13.02 13.90
CA ARG A 14 30.99 12.91 13.19
C ARG A 14 29.82 12.58 14.16
N ASP A 15 30.06 11.76 15.14
CA ASP A 15 29.09 11.42 16.19
C ASP A 15 28.78 12.57 17.17
N ARG A 16 29.37 13.75 16.95
CA ARG A 16 29.17 14.94 17.78
C ARG A 16 28.39 16.06 17.11
N TYR A 17 28.14 15.98 15.80
CA TYR A 17 27.32 17.00 15.12
C TYR A 17 25.85 16.77 15.40
N LYS A 18 25.17 17.84 15.82
CA LYS A 18 23.74 17.81 16.11
C LYS A 18 23.07 19.11 15.65
N VAL A 19 21.80 19.03 15.45
CA VAL A 19 20.89 20.17 15.28
C VAL A 19 19.86 20.13 16.40
N GLU A 20 19.62 21.23 17.04
CA GLU A 20 18.59 21.38 18.05
C GLU A 20 17.54 22.37 17.56
N VAL A 21 16.29 21.96 17.57
CA VAL A 21 15.15 22.79 17.16
C VAL A 21 14.38 23.17 18.42
N ARG A 22 14.30 24.48 18.70
CA ARG A 22 13.64 25.03 19.87
C ARG A 22 12.41 25.83 19.49
N ILE A 23 11.33 25.70 20.22
CA ILE A 23 10.17 26.57 20.13
C ILE A 23 10.00 27.35 21.42
N ASN A 24 9.63 28.63 21.28
CA ASN A 24 9.20 29.47 22.39
C ASN A 24 7.84 30.12 22.04
N PRO A 25 6.72 29.55 22.54
CA PRO A 25 5.40 30.08 22.27
C PRO A 25 5.17 31.51 22.78
N THR A 26 5.81 31.90 23.88
CA THR A 26 5.66 33.24 24.49
C THR A 26 6.31 34.30 23.60
N ASP A 27 7.54 34.06 23.14
CA ASP A 27 8.28 34.99 22.30
C ASP A 27 7.96 34.83 20.81
N LYS A 28 7.13 33.83 20.44
CA LYS A 28 6.80 33.45 19.07
C LYS A 28 8.03 33.14 18.22
N THR A 29 9.01 32.45 18.78
CA THR A 29 10.24 32.10 18.08
C THR A 29 10.34 30.62 17.78
N LEU A 30 10.97 30.31 16.62
CA LEU A 30 11.43 28.99 16.21
C LEU A 30 12.92 29.10 15.95
N THR A 31 13.74 28.40 16.73
CA THR A 31 15.20 28.51 16.72
C THR A 31 15.83 27.20 16.27
N PHE A 32 16.80 27.29 15.36
CA PHE A 32 17.63 26.18 14.90
C PHE A 32 19.06 26.40 15.36
N ILE A 33 19.60 25.46 16.11
CA ILE A 33 20.96 25.54 16.69
C ILE A 33 21.78 24.38 16.15
N ASP A 34 22.86 24.66 15.46
CA ASP A 34 23.85 23.65 15.06
C ASP A 34 25.22 23.92 15.73
N ASN A 35 25.98 22.84 15.89
CA ASN A 35 27.38 22.88 16.33
C ASN A 35 28.35 22.60 15.16
N GLY A 36 27.97 23.00 13.94
CA GLY A 36 28.73 22.81 12.72
C GLY A 36 29.98 23.69 12.62
N ILE A 37 30.35 23.99 11.38
CA ILE A 37 31.58 24.75 11.12
C ILE A 37 31.44 26.28 11.39
N GLY A 38 30.21 26.78 11.46
CA GLY A 38 29.95 28.22 11.58
C GLY A 38 30.42 29.02 10.37
N MET A 39 30.27 30.33 10.43
CA MET A 39 30.64 31.26 9.35
C MET A 39 31.45 32.43 9.89
N THR A 40 32.36 32.99 9.08
CA THR A 40 33.00 34.28 9.31
C THR A 40 32.13 35.40 8.76
N GLU A 41 32.47 36.66 9.05
CA GLU A 41 31.77 37.84 8.54
C GLU A 41 31.72 37.83 7.00
N GLU A 42 32.85 37.50 6.36
CA GLU A 42 32.95 37.43 4.91
C GLU A 42 32.10 36.31 4.33
N GLU A 43 32.02 35.18 5.03
CA GLU A 43 31.20 34.03 4.62
C GLU A 43 29.69 34.32 4.80
N VAL A 44 29.29 35.07 5.82
CA VAL A 44 27.90 35.55 5.96
C VAL A 44 27.55 36.50 4.81
N ASP A 45 28.45 37.45 4.47
CA ASP A 45 28.22 38.36 3.34
C ASP A 45 28.13 37.60 2.01
N GLU A 46 28.96 36.57 1.81
CA GLU A 46 29.00 35.80 0.58
C GLU A 46 27.83 34.82 0.44
N TYR A 47 27.46 34.09 1.52
CA TYR A 47 26.51 32.97 1.44
C TYR A 47 25.09 33.31 1.90
N ILE A 48 24.92 34.34 2.73
CA ILE A 48 23.62 34.78 3.24
C ILE A 48 23.10 36.01 2.47
N ASN A 49 23.97 37.01 2.21
CA ASN A 49 23.55 38.26 1.56
C ASN A 49 23.45 38.12 0.03
N GLN A 50 24.09 37.11 -0.59
CA GLN A 50 24.02 36.90 -2.03
C GLN A 50 23.01 35.83 -2.40
N ILE A 51 21.92 36.24 -3.03
CA ILE A 51 20.83 35.32 -3.44
C ILE A 51 21.34 34.32 -4.47
N ALA A 52 20.99 33.06 -4.32
CA ALA A 52 21.34 31.94 -5.20
C ALA A 52 22.86 31.65 -5.27
N PHE A 53 23.63 32.07 -4.29
CA PHE A 53 25.01 31.68 -4.13
C PHE A 53 25.15 30.57 -3.09
N SER A 54 25.85 29.50 -3.43
CA SER A 54 26.03 28.33 -2.53
C SER A 54 27.50 27.98 -2.40
N GLY A 55 27.99 27.91 -1.17
CA GLY A 55 29.34 27.44 -0.85
C GLY A 55 29.59 25.97 -1.12
N ALA A 56 28.54 25.20 -1.49
CA ALA A 56 28.60 23.75 -1.71
C ALA A 56 29.66 23.37 -2.76
N ALA A 57 29.74 24.09 -3.89
CA ALA A 57 30.71 23.79 -4.94
C ALA A 57 32.15 24.05 -4.50
N ALA A 58 32.41 25.16 -3.80
CA ALA A 58 33.72 25.47 -3.24
C ALA A 58 34.14 24.50 -2.14
N PHE A 59 33.20 24.10 -1.27
CA PHE A 59 33.41 23.08 -0.27
C PHE A 59 33.79 21.74 -0.89
N MET A 60 33.07 21.31 -1.94
CA MET A 60 33.35 20.07 -2.69
C MET A 60 34.73 20.09 -3.34
N GLU A 61 35.14 21.23 -3.92
CA GLU A 61 36.44 21.36 -4.53
C GLU A 61 37.57 21.26 -3.50
N GLN A 62 37.36 21.85 -2.32
CA GLN A 62 38.33 21.83 -1.22
C GLN A 62 38.47 20.42 -0.56
N TYR A 63 37.39 19.63 -0.56
CA TYR A 63 37.35 18.33 0.11
C TYR A 63 37.17 17.15 -0.86
N LYS A 64 37.47 17.30 -2.13
CA LYS A 64 37.34 16.30 -3.22
C LYS A 64 37.86 14.90 -2.90
N ASP A 65 38.90 14.83 -2.07
CA ASP A 65 39.52 13.55 -1.67
C ASP A 65 38.87 12.89 -0.42
N LYS A 66 37.93 13.59 0.24
CA LYS A 66 37.36 13.18 1.54
C LYS A 66 35.83 13.20 1.59
N ALA A 67 35.16 14.00 0.78
CA ALA A 67 33.72 14.10 0.73
C ALA A 67 33.21 13.55 -0.59
N SER A 68 32.23 12.63 -0.56
CA SER A 68 31.49 12.23 -1.75
C SER A 68 30.43 13.29 -2.08
N ASP A 69 30.15 13.50 -3.37
CA ASP A 69 29.05 14.37 -3.85
C ASP A 69 27.70 14.04 -3.19
N GLU A 70 27.58 12.84 -2.66
CA GLU A 70 26.39 12.28 -2.02
C GLU A 70 26.09 12.86 -0.62
N GLN A 71 27.01 13.63 -0.03
CA GLN A 71 26.85 14.11 1.35
C GLN A 71 26.31 15.55 1.46
N ILE A 72 26.20 16.25 0.35
CA ILE A 72 25.75 17.64 0.35
C ILE A 72 24.26 17.71 0.00
N ILE A 73 23.46 18.23 0.93
CA ILE A 73 22.01 18.37 0.78
C ILE A 73 21.67 19.67 0.03
N GLY A 74 22.36 20.77 0.32
CA GLY A 74 22.08 22.11 -0.22
C GLY A 74 22.94 22.46 -1.44
N HIS A 75 22.30 22.73 -2.59
CA HIS A 75 23.01 23.06 -3.84
C HIS A 75 22.69 24.45 -4.43
N PHE A 76 21.55 25.04 -4.04
CA PHE A 76 21.00 26.19 -4.77
C PHE A 76 21.19 27.55 -4.09
N GLY A 77 21.58 27.60 -2.82
CA GLY A 77 21.71 28.85 -2.05
C GLY A 77 20.40 29.64 -1.89
N LEU A 78 19.25 28.98 -1.96
CA LEU A 78 17.92 29.60 -1.88
C LEU A 78 17.08 29.14 -0.69
N GLY A 79 17.45 28.02 -0.06
CA GLY A 79 16.66 27.42 1.01
C GLY A 79 16.47 28.33 2.22
N PHE A 80 17.53 29.07 2.60
CA PHE A 80 17.50 29.99 3.72
C PHE A 80 16.41 31.07 3.58
N TYR A 81 16.21 31.61 2.39
CA TYR A 81 15.23 32.70 2.17
C TYR A 81 13.77 32.27 2.37
N SER A 82 13.50 30.95 2.41
CA SER A 82 12.17 30.47 2.75
C SER A 82 11.79 30.79 4.21
N ALA A 83 12.75 31.12 5.07
CA ALA A 83 12.51 31.57 6.44
C ALA A 83 11.61 32.81 6.48
N PHE A 84 11.76 33.73 5.55
CA PHE A 84 10.94 34.95 5.44
C PHE A 84 9.51 34.71 4.96
N MET A 85 9.16 33.50 4.55
CA MET A 85 7.76 33.14 4.30
C MET A 85 6.97 32.94 5.60
N VAL A 86 7.67 32.61 6.69
CA VAL A 86 7.05 32.27 7.98
C VAL A 86 7.44 33.21 9.13
N ALA A 87 8.44 34.08 8.91
CA ALA A 87 8.98 34.99 9.92
C ALA A 87 8.97 36.45 9.44
N ASP A 88 8.64 37.36 10.35
CA ASP A 88 8.75 38.81 10.14
C ASP A 88 10.19 39.28 10.31
N LYS A 89 11.00 38.53 11.05
CA LYS A 89 12.41 38.83 11.31
C LYS A 89 13.20 37.54 11.47
N VAL A 90 14.41 37.50 10.99
CA VAL A 90 15.37 36.40 11.13
C VAL A 90 16.68 36.92 11.68
N THR A 91 17.23 36.25 12.68
CA THR A 91 18.57 36.53 13.20
C THR A 91 19.47 35.33 13.01
N ILE A 92 20.76 35.55 12.79
CA ILE A 92 21.81 34.53 12.72
C ILE A 92 22.94 34.93 13.65
N ASP A 93 23.23 34.06 14.62
CA ASP A 93 24.39 34.16 15.49
C ASP A 93 25.36 33.03 15.15
N THR A 94 26.55 33.36 14.64
CA THR A 94 27.45 32.33 14.14
C THR A 94 28.90 32.57 14.58
N LEU A 95 29.65 31.49 14.82
CA LEU A 95 31.09 31.51 15.09
C LEU A 95 31.78 30.42 14.28
N SER A 96 32.71 30.83 13.42
CA SER A 96 33.47 29.92 12.58
C SER A 96 34.47 29.08 13.38
N TYR A 97 34.71 27.85 12.89
CA TYR A 97 35.75 26.96 13.43
C TYR A 97 37.19 27.43 13.19
N LYS A 98 37.37 28.47 12.35
CA LYS A 98 38.69 29.02 11.96
C LYS A 98 39.34 29.71 13.15
N GLU A 99 40.63 29.44 13.36
CA GLU A 99 41.37 30.07 14.47
C GLU A 99 41.38 31.61 14.33
N GLY A 100 40.96 32.30 15.39
CA GLY A 100 40.91 33.75 15.43
C GLY A 100 39.67 34.37 14.78
N ALA A 101 38.67 33.56 14.40
CA ALA A 101 37.40 34.08 13.92
C ALA A 101 36.67 34.83 15.04
N THR A 102 36.02 35.95 14.71
CA THR A 102 35.12 36.69 15.59
C THR A 102 33.69 36.21 15.40
N PRO A 103 32.88 36.17 16.46
CA PRO A 103 31.46 35.83 16.33
C PRO A 103 30.72 36.93 15.56
N VAL A 104 29.72 36.56 14.79
CA VAL A 104 28.92 37.46 13.94
C VAL A 104 27.46 37.34 14.32
N HIS A 105 26.85 38.50 14.55
CA HIS A 105 25.39 38.65 14.64
C HIS A 105 24.86 39.31 13.36
N TRP A 106 23.87 38.68 12.72
CA TRP A 106 23.21 39.19 11.51
C TRP A 106 21.71 39.21 11.74
N GLU A 107 21.06 40.29 11.27
CA GLU A 107 19.61 40.49 11.42
C GLU A 107 18.99 41.04 10.13
N CYS A 108 17.80 40.54 9.75
CA CYS A 108 17.03 41.03 8.61
C CYS A 108 15.52 40.86 8.84
N ASP A 109 14.72 41.81 8.41
CA ASP A 109 13.25 41.81 8.44
C ASP A 109 12.60 41.33 7.13
N GLY A 110 13.38 40.71 6.24
CA GLY A 110 12.92 40.28 4.92
C GLY A 110 12.91 41.36 3.85
N GLY A 111 13.38 42.59 4.19
CA GLY A 111 13.60 43.69 3.26
C GLY A 111 14.88 43.56 2.45
N THR A 112 15.36 44.67 1.94
CA THR A 112 16.64 44.78 1.20
C THR A 112 17.81 45.20 2.07
N GLU A 113 17.53 45.53 3.33
CA GLU A 113 18.53 46.00 4.29
C GLU A 113 18.73 44.89 5.35
N PHE A 114 19.92 44.75 5.84
CA PHE A 114 20.31 43.88 6.93
C PHE A 114 21.28 44.64 7.85
N ASP A 115 21.29 44.24 9.12
CA ASP A 115 22.28 44.67 10.08
C ASP A 115 23.25 43.54 10.38
N MET A 116 24.54 43.83 10.48
CA MET A 116 25.57 42.86 10.80
C MET A 116 26.59 43.51 11.75
N GLU A 117 26.84 42.85 12.89
CA GLU A 117 27.74 43.33 13.94
C GLU A 117 28.49 42.18 14.60
N GLU A 118 29.47 42.49 15.45
CA GLU A 118 30.15 41.49 16.26
C GLU A 118 29.18 40.86 17.26
N GLY A 119 29.06 39.54 17.24
CA GLY A 119 28.13 38.78 18.11
C GLY A 119 28.79 38.36 19.44
N ASP A 120 27.98 37.72 20.28
CA ASP A 120 28.40 37.25 21.63
C ASP A 120 28.65 35.74 21.70
N LYS A 121 28.53 35.00 20.56
CA LYS A 121 28.63 33.52 20.53
C LYS A 121 30.05 33.06 20.91
N THR A 122 30.15 32.16 21.87
CA THR A 122 31.43 31.65 22.39
C THR A 122 31.82 30.28 21.84
N GLU A 123 30.83 29.51 21.33
CA GLU A 123 31.06 28.17 20.78
C GLU A 123 30.85 28.20 19.26
N ARG A 124 31.60 27.35 18.54
CA ARG A 124 31.45 27.21 17.09
C ARG A 124 30.05 26.72 16.72
N GLY A 125 29.59 27.07 15.53
CA GLY A 125 28.29 26.66 15.00
C GLY A 125 27.40 27.86 14.71
N THR A 126 26.14 27.60 14.38
CA THR A 126 25.19 28.65 13.99
C THR A 126 23.88 28.50 14.77
N VAL A 127 23.31 29.63 15.15
CA VAL A 127 21.97 29.76 15.72
C VAL A 127 21.16 30.62 14.76
N ILE A 128 20.05 30.09 14.25
CA ILE A 128 19.12 30.81 13.39
C ILE A 128 17.80 30.92 14.13
N THR A 129 17.37 32.15 14.44
CA THR A 129 16.09 32.39 15.14
C THR A 129 15.11 33.05 14.18
N LEU A 130 13.96 32.43 14.03
CA LEU A 130 12.82 32.90 13.25
C LEU A 130 11.80 33.52 14.20
N TYR A 131 11.52 34.82 14.09
CA TYR A 131 10.44 35.50 14.78
C TYR A 131 9.18 35.34 13.92
N LEU A 132 8.32 34.38 14.28
CA LEU A 132 7.21 33.94 13.46
C LEU A 132 6.16 35.03 13.29
N ASN A 133 5.67 35.19 12.05
CA ASN A 133 4.53 36.03 11.76
C ASN A 133 3.21 35.42 12.28
N ASP A 134 2.14 36.20 12.34
CA ASP A 134 0.86 35.77 12.90
C ASP A 134 0.22 34.62 12.12
N ASP A 135 0.44 34.54 10.80
CA ASP A 135 -0.09 33.47 9.93
C ASP A 135 0.63 32.13 10.14
N SER A 136 1.84 32.15 10.68
CA SER A 136 2.71 30.98 10.86
C SER A 136 2.88 30.59 12.33
N TYR A 137 2.10 31.16 13.23
CA TYR A 137 2.16 30.85 14.66
C TYR A 137 1.88 29.38 15.00
N GLU A 138 1.26 28.63 14.08
CA GLU A 138 1.07 27.18 14.23
C GLU A 138 2.39 26.41 14.47
N PHE A 139 3.53 26.91 14.00
CA PHE A 139 4.83 26.27 14.19
C PHE A 139 5.43 26.48 15.59
N CYS A 140 4.86 27.34 16.43
CA CYS A 140 5.15 27.39 17.86
C CYS A 140 4.39 26.31 18.64
N ASN A 141 3.47 25.58 18.02
CA ASN A 141 2.82 24.42 18.63
C ASN A 141 3.72 23.19 18.54
N GLU A 142 4.03 22.58 19.67
CA GLU A 142 4.93 21.41 19.74
C GLU A 142 4.47 20.27 18.82
N PHE A 143 3.19 19.90 18.88
CA PHE A 143 2.66 18.81 18.06
C PHE A 143 2.84 19.10 16.57
N ARG A 144 2.53 20.32 16.14
CA ARG A 144 2.66 20.73 14.74
C ARG A 144 4.11 20.77 14.28
N CYS A 145 5.01 21.30 15.11
CA CYS A 145 6.44 21.34 14.80
C CYS A 145 7.01 19.92 14.69
N ARG A 146 6.70 19.03 15.63
CA ARG A 146 7.10 17.62 15.58
C ARG A 146 6.55 16.91 14.36
N GLU A 147 5.29 17.12 13.99
CA GLU A 147 4.69 16.54 12.78
C GLU A 147 5.48 16.91 11.52
N VAL A 148 5.90 18.17 11.40
CA VAL A 148 6.70 18.64 10.26
C VAL A 148 8.10 18.03 10.28
N LEU A 149 8.75 18.00 11.44
CA LEU A 149 10.08 17.40 11.59
C LEU A 149 10.04 15.90 11.30
N ASP A 150 9.06 15.18 11.81
CA ASP A 150 8.89 13.75 11.55
C ASP A 150 8.65 13.48 10.07
N LYS A 151 7.88 14.33 9.39
CA LYS A 151 7.61 14.16 7.97
C LYS A 151 8.84 14.36 7.09
N TYR A 152 9.61 15.43 7.34
CA TYR A 152 10.68 15.85 6.44
C TYR A 152 12.08 15.43 6.89
N CYS A 153 12.28 15.24 8.19
CA CYS A 153 13.61 15.08 8.79
C CYS A 153 13.86 13.70 9.41
N SER A 154 12.86 12.76 9.41
CA SER A 154 12.95 11.46 10.09
C SER A 154 14.23 10.67 9.81
N PHE A 155 14.86 10.87 8.67
CA PHE A 155 16.06 10.12 8.25
C PHE A 155 17.25 11.01 7.91
N MET A 156 17.24 12.28 8.31
CA MET A 156 18.38 13.15 8.08
C MET A 156 19.66 12.58 8.72
N PRO A 157 20.82 12.73 8.05
CA PRO A 157 22.08 12.09 8.45
C PRO A 157 22.78 12.77 9.64
N VAL A 158 22.08 13.66 10.35
CA VAL A 158 22.55 14.39 11.54
C VAL A 158 21.48 14.26 12.63
N GLU A 159 21.87 14.04 13.85
CA GLU A 159 20.95 13.95 14.99
C GLU A 159 20.20 15.27 15.17
N ILE A 160 18.88 15.19 15.29
CA ILE A 160 17.99 16.33 15.50
C ILE A 160 17.29 16.15 16.84
N TYR A 161 17.41 17.16 17.69
CA TYR A 161 16.76 17.23 18.99
C TYR A 161 15.67 18.29 18.96
N PHE A 162 14.59 18.06 19.66
CA PHE A 162 13.50 19.01 19.75
C PHE A 162 13.28 19.42 21.21
N VAL A 163 13.20 20.73 21.47
CA VAL A 163 13.03 21.31 22.79
C VAL A 163 11.90 22.34 22.78
N ASN A 164 11.03 22.25 23.76
CA ASN A 164 10.08 23.30 24.09
C ASN A 164 10.62 24.08 25.28
N GLU A 165 11.04 25.32 25.06
CA GLU A 165 11.72 26.15 26.07
C GLU A 165 10.86 26.36 27.32
N GLU A 166 9.55 26.57 27.15
CA GLU A 166 8.64 26.75 28.29
C GLU A 166 8.51 25.48 29.15
N GLU A 167 8.58 24.30 28.53
CA GLU A 167 8.55 23.03 29.27
C GLU A 167 9.88 22.75 29.96
N GLU A 168 10.98 23.08 29.31
CA GLU A 168 12.33 22.95 29.89
C GLU A 168 12.47 23.86 31.11
N GLU A 169 12.03 25.12 31.03
CA GLU A 169 12.01 26.06 32.16
C GLU A 169 11.13 25.56 33.30
N LYS A 170 9.92 25.05 33.03
CA LYS A 170 9.03 24.48 34.07
C LYS A 170 9.66 23.27 34.76
N LYS A 171 10.27 22.36 33.99
CA LYS A 171 11.00 21.19 34.55
C LYS A 171 12.19 21.62 35.41
N ALA A 172 12.93 22.62 34.95
CA ALA A 172 14.06 23.18 35.72
C ALA A 172 13.61 23.83 37.04
N GLU A 173 12.49 24.58 37.00
CA GLU A 173 11.90 25.16 38.23
C GLU A 173 11.36 24.09 39.18
N GLU A 174 10.74 23.02 38.68
CA GLU A 174 10.26 21.90 39.50
C GLU A 174 11.41 21.11 40.09
N ALA A 175 12.45 20.85 39.33
CA ALA A 175 13.67 20.20 39.81
C ALA A 175 14.37 21.04 40.90
N ALA A 176 14.43 22.37 40.69
CA ALA A 176 14.97 23.29 41.68
C ALA A 176 14.13 23.32 42.98
N LYS A 177 12.78 23.25 42.85
CA LYS A 177 11.88 23.16 44.01
C LYS A 177 12.05 21.85 44.77
N LYS A 178 12.10 20.70 44.06
CA LYS A 178 12.35 19.38 44.67
C LYS A 178 13.70 19.34 45.39
N SER A 179 14.77 19.83 44.77
CA SER A 179 16.10 19.88 45.40
C SER A 179 16.17 20.86 46.60
N ALA A 180 15.33 21.88 46.62
CA ALA A 180 15.19 22.79 47.78
C ALA A 180 14.40 22.13 48.91
N GLU A 181 13.36 21.36 48.62
CA GLU A 181 12.58 20.60 49.60
C GLU A 181 13.38 19.45 50.21
N GLU A 182 14.16 18.69 49.42
CA GLU A 182 15.06 17.68 49.92
C GLU A 182 16.17 18.23 50.86
N LYS A 183 16.70 19.42 50.55
CA LYS A 183 17.66 20.10 51.43
C LYS A 183 17.01 20.58 52.75
N VAL A 184 15.70 20.88 52.76
CA VAL A 184 14.98 21.24 53.98
C VAL A 184 14.72 20.02 54.85
N ILE A 185 14.42 18.86 54.25
CA ILE A 185 14.21 17.58 54.96
C ILE A 185 15.51 17.10 55.58
N ASP A 186 16.65 17.26 54.91
CA ASP A 186 17.99 16.85 55.43
C ASP A 186 18.48 17.74 56.59
N VAL A 187 17.95 18.98 56.73
CA VAL A 187 18.28 19.84 57.86
C VAL A 187 17.41 19.52 59.10
N GLU A 188 16.16 19.07 58.88
CA GLU A 188 15.29 18.66 59.99
C GLU A 188 15.59 17.25 60.53
N ALA A 189 16.22 16.36 59.75
CA ALA A 189 16.60 14.99 60.16
C ALA A 189 17.85 14.91 61.04
N LYS A 190 18.60 16.01 61.25
CA LYS A 190 19.83 16.02 62.07
C LYS A 190 19.63 16.34 63.55
N ASP A 191 18.40 16.64 63.99
CA ASP A 191 18.08 16.99 65.38
C ASP A 191 17.29 15.94 66.17
N ALA A 192 17.13 14.72 65.66
CA ALA A 192 16.44 13.63 66.37
C ALA A 192 17.30 12.37 66.44
N ASP A 193 18.35 12.40 67.31
CA ASP A 193 19.04 11.22 67.75
C ASP A 193 18.62 10.88 69.18
N SER A 194 18.22 9.65 69.38
CA SER A 194 18.27 8.77 70.54
C SER A 194 16.95 8.09 70.95
N LYS A 195 16.89 6.82 70.79
CA LYS A 195 16.69 5.74 71.77
C LYS A 195 15.90 4.53 71.28
N ASP A 196 16.64 3.43 71.36
CA ASP A 196 16.29 2.08 71.84
C ASP A 196 15.28 1.20 71.13
N ALA A 197 15.86 0.21 70.50
CA ALA A 197 15.86 -1.25 70.83
C ALA A 197 14.56 -2.07 70.71
N ASP A 198 14.76 -3.10 69.90
CA ASP A 198 14.32 -4.51 70.07
C ASP A 198 12.98 -4.96 69.47
N SER A 199 13.16 -5.95 68.64
CA SER A 199 12.45 -7.24 68.46
C SER A 199 11.65 -7.49 67.17
N GLU A 200 12.21 -8.50 66.47
CA GLU A 200 11.58 -9.68 65.82
C GLU A 200 10.69 -9.53 64.57
N GLU A 201 11.25 -10.10 63.52
CA GLU A 201 10.74 -10.97 62.47
C GLU A 201 9.22 -10.95 62.18
N ASP A 202 8.85 -10.58 60.95
CA ASP A 202 8.11 -11.48 60.08
C ASP A 202 8.26 -11.04 58.61
N GLY A 203 8.51 -12.05 57.76
CA GLY A 203 8.77 -11.82 56.35
C GLY A 203 7.52 -11.50 55.57
N ASP A 204 7.59 -10.45 54.79
CA ASP A 204 6.77 -10.31 53.60
C ASP A 204 7.64 -9.77 52.46
N SER A 205 7.65 -10.51 51.37
CA SER A 205 8.45 -10.20 50.18
C SER A 205 7.87 -9.02 49.45
N GLU A 206 8.35 -7.83 49.73
CA GLU A 206 8.19 -6.67 48.87
C GLU A 206 8.95 -6.92 47.57
N VAL A 207 8.18 -7.09 46.50
CA VAL A 207 8.68 -6.96 45.14
C VAL A 207 9.04 -5.50 44.95
N THR A 208 10.31 -5.19 45.14
CA THR A 208 10.90 -3.94 44.65
C THR A 208 10.77 -3.94 43.14
N LEU A 209 9.79 -3.19 42.60
CA LEU A 209 9.85 -2.68 41.25
C LEU A 209 11.10 -1.78 41.23
N GLU A 210 12.18 -2.28 40.64
CA GLU A 210 13.26 -1.45 40.15
C GLU A 210 12.61 -0.56 39.08
N GLU A 211 12.22 0.66 39.44
CA GLU A 211 12.04 1.74 38.50
C GLU A 211 13.44 1.98 37.92
N ASP A 212 13.66 1.47 36.71
CA ASP A 212 14.77 1.88 35.87
C ASP A 212 14.69 3.40 35.78
N GLU A 213 15.53 4.11 36.51
CA GLU A 213 15.86 5.51 36.26
C GLU A 213 16.57 5.53 34.88
N GLU A 214 15.79 5.43 33.78
CA GLU A 214 16.27 5.85 32.48
C GLU A 214 16.66 7.32 32.64
N GLU A 215 17.96 7.59 32.65
CA GLU A 215 18.52 8.93 32.61
C GLU A 215 17.75 9.70 31.52
N ASP A 216 17.15 10.84 31.90
CA ASP A 216 16.33 11.73 31.06
C ASP A 216 17.22 12.49 30.04
N THR A 217 18.03 11.71 29.29
CA THR A 217 18.84 12.22 28.19
C THR A 217 17.94 12.38 26.98
N PRO A 218 17.82 13.60 26.41
CA PRO A 218 16.98 13.85 25.25
C PRO A 218 17.40 12.93 24.10
N LYS A 219 16.45 12.10 23.61
CA LYS A 219 16.69 11.20 22.47
C LYS A 219 16.48 12.00 21.16
N PRO A 220 17.30 11.77 20.12
CA PRO A 220 17.09 12.40 18.82
C PRO A 220 15.73 11.95 18.22
N ILE A 221 15.06 12.85 17.50
CA ILE A 221 13.76 12.58 16.87
C ILE A 221 13.88 11.80 15.57
N ASN A 222 15.07 11.67 15.01
CA ASN A 222 15.33 11.06 13.70
C ASN A 222 16.27 9.86 13.80
N GLN A 223 16.24 9.02 12.77
CA GLN A 223 17.15 7.87 12.59
C GLN A 223 18.22 8.22 11.56
N ILE A 224 19.44 8.46 11.99
CA ILE A 224 20.56 8.85 11.12
C ILE A 224 21.05 7.71 10.20
N HIS A 225 20.76 6.47 10.54
CA HIS A 225 21.12 5.28 9.78
C HIS A 225 19.86 4.46 9.44
N PRO A 226 19.04 4.88 8.48
CA PRO A 226 17.86 4.15 8.10
C PRO A 226 18.23 2.76 7.52
N LEU A 227 17.34 1.78 7.70
CA LEU A 227 17.61 0.38 7.36
C LEU A 227 18.05 0.18 5.91
N TRP A 228 17.55 0.99 4.96
CA TRP A 228 17.94 0.88 3.55
C TRP A 228 19.39 1.25 3.25
N THR A 229 20.11 1.88 4.18
CA THR A 229 21.54 2.20 4.02
C THR A 229 22.44 1.01 4.33
N LYS A 230 21.95 0.03 5.10
CA LYS A 230 22.67 -1.22 5.38
C LYS A 230 22.71 -2.11 4.15
N HIS A 231 23.71 -3.00 4.06
CA HIS A 231 23.71 -4.01 3.02
C HIS A 231 22.62 -5.07 3.30
N PRO A 232 21.87 -5.56 2.27
CA PRO A 232 20.77 -6.53 2.48
C PRO A 232 21.15 -7.79 3.29
N ASN A 233 22.40 -8.24 3.17
CA ASN A 233 22.88 -9.43 3.88
C ASN A 233 23.13 -9.19 5.38
N ASP A 234 23.19 -7.93 5.80
CA ASP A 234 23.48 -7.52 7.19
C ASP A 234 22.18 -7.17 7.95
N CYS A 235 21.02 -7.34 7.28
CA CYS A 235 19.71 -7.05 7.85
C CYS A 235 18.98 -8.35 8.21
N THR A 236 18.31 -8.35 9.36
CA THR A 236 17.44 -9.46 9.80
C THR A 236 15.98 -9.23 9.40
N ASP A 237 15.18 -10.29 9.38
CA ASP A 237 13.73 -10.21 9.08
C ASP A 237 12.98 -9.36 10.12
N GLU A 238 13.43 -9.40 11.38
CA GLU A 238 12.89 -8.59 12.47
C GLU A 238 13.13 -7.12 12.26
N GLU A 239 14.35 -6.71 11.84
CA GLU A 239 14.66 -5.31 11.52
C GLU A 239 13.78 -4.77 10.37
N TYR A 240 13.51 -5.61 9.34
CA TYR A 240 12.60 -5.20 8.26
C TYR A 240 11.16 -5.00 8.73
N LYS A 241 10.66 -5.85 9.62
CA LYS A 241 9.30 -5.75 10.16
C LYS A 241 9.16 -4.57 11.13
N GLU A 242 10.18 -4.33 11.98
CA GLU A 242 10.23 -3.19 12.89
C GLU A 242 10.24 -1.88 12.09
N PHE A 243 11.15 -1.76 11.13
CA PHE A 243 11.22 -0.61 10.24
C PHE A 243 9.90 -0.35 9.50
N TYR A 244 9.20 -1.40 9.05
CA TYR A 244 7.90 -1.27 8.42
C TYR A 244 6.85 -0.69 9.38
N ARG A 245 6.80 -1.18 10.62
CA ARG A 245 5.86 -0.68 11.64
C ARG A 245 6.13 0.78 11.99
N ASP A 246 7.39 1.14 12.16
CA ASP A 246 7.79 2.48 12.57
C ASP A 246 7.50 3.52 11.48
N VAL A 247 7.79 3.19 10.22
CA VAL A 247 7.65 4.15 9.10
C VAL A 247 6.22 4.28 8.60
N PHE A 248 5.44 3.20 8.61
CA PHE A 248 4.10 3.18 8.03
C PHE A 248 2.98 3.09 9.08
N HIS A 249 3.31 2.97 10.36
CA HIS A 249 2.37 2.80 11.48
C HIS A 249 1.34 1.70 11.20
N ASP A 250 1.79 0.62 10.52
CA ASP A 250 0.96 -0.50 10.13
C ASP A 250 1.34 -1.72 10.98
N TYR A 251 0.41 -2.15 11.82
CA TYR A 251 0.63 -3.30 12.71
C TYR A 251 0.44 -4.66 12.03
N LYS A 252 -0.06 -4.67 10.76
CA LYS A 252 -0.11 -5.90 9.96
C LYS A 252 1.27 -6.14 9.37
N GLU A 253 1.83 -7.32 9.60
CA GLU A 253 3.11 -7.67 9.01
C GLU A 253 3.04 -7.71 7.48
N PRO A 254 4.07 -7.20 6.78
CA PRO A 254 4.17 -7.34 5.33
C PRO A 254 4.36 -8.81 4.94
N LEU A 255 3.92 -9.18 3.75
CA LEU A 255 4.08 -10.54 3.22
C LEU A 255 5.57 -10.86 2.96
N PHE A 256 6.26 -9.93 2.35
CA PHE A 256 7.69 -9.95 2.06
C PHE A 256 8.13 -8.54 1.61
N TRP A 257 9.44 -8.40 1.37
CA TRP A 257 10.05 -7.14 0.93
C TRP A 257 11.12 -7.33 -0.12
N ILE A 258 11.48 -6.23 -0.75
CA ILE A 258 12.56 -6.13 -1.71
C ILE A 258 13.49 -5.03 -1.22
N HIS A 259 14.70 -5.37 -0.83
CA HIS A 259 15.75 -4.41 -0.55
C HIS A 259 16.45 -4.03 -1.85
N LEU A 260 16.33 -2.77 -2.24
CA LEU A 260 16.96 -2.19 -3.41
C LEU A 260 18.33 -1.64 -3.00
N ASN A 261 19.37 -2.05 -3.71
CA ASN A 261 20.72 -1.54 -3.53
C ASN A 261 21.40 -1.53 -4.90
N MET A 262 21.68 -0.34 -5.42
CA MET A 262 22.30 -0.15 -6.72
C MET A 262 23.19 1.09 -6.70
N ASP A 263 24.46 0.90 -7.07
CA ASP A 263 25.45 1.97 -7.11
C ASP A 263 25.74 2.46 -8.55
N TYR A 264 25.38 1.67 -9.57
CA TYR A 264 25.62 1.99 -10.98
C TYR A 264 24.48 1.48 -11.86
N PRO A 265 23.98 2.23 -12.86
CA PRO A 265 24.44 3.51 -13.40
C PRO A 265 23.92 4.76 -12.64
N PHE A 266 23.25 4.59 -11.56
CA PHE A 266 22.79 5.61 -10.62
C PHE A 266 22.70 5.01 -9.22
N ASN A 267 22.87 5.85 -8.22
CA ASN A 267 22.75 5.42 -6.83
C ASN A 267 21.27 5.37 -6.43
N LEU A 268 20.82 4.18 -6.02
CA LEU A 268 19.44 3.98 -5.56
C LEU A 268 19.43 2.92 -4.46
N LYS A 269 18.98 3.32 -3.30
CA LYS A 269 18.75 2.47 -2.14
C LYS A 269 17.29 2.51 -1.73
N GLY A 270 16.80 1.48 -1.08
CA GLY A 270 15.41 1.49 -0.64
C GLY A 270 14.88 0.13 -0.25
N ILE A 271 13.69 0.14 0.32
CA ILE A 271 12.97 -1.08 0.69
C ILE A 271 11.53 -0.94 0.22
N LEU A 272 11.08 -1.91 -0.58
CA LEU A 272 9.69 -2.03 -1.01
C LEU A 272 9.04 -3.19 -0.27
N TYR A 273 7.91 -2.96 0.35
CA TYR A 273 7.12 -3.94 1.07
C TYR A 273 5.85 -4.29 0.32
N PHE A 274 5.52 -5.57 0.30
CA PHE A 274 4.24 -6.08 -0.15
C PHE A 274 3.32 -6.21 1.06
N PRO A 275 2.34 -5.31 1.24
CA PRO A 275 1.42 -5.36 2.36
C PRO A 275 0.42 -6.50 2.18
N LYS A 276 -0.12 -7.00 3.28
CA LYS A 276 -1.27 -7.91 3.24
C LYS A 276 -2.53 -7.11 2.94
N ILE A 277 -3.17 -7.40 1.80
CA ILE A 277 -4.36 -6.68 1.33
C ILE A 277 -5.62 -7.38 1.82
N ASN A 278 -6.50 -6.62 2.46
CA ASN A 278 -7.84 -7.09 2.79
C ASN A 278 -8.84 -6.48 1.80
N THR A 279 -8.98 -7.11 0.62
CA THR A 279 -9.75 -6.61 -0.53
C THR A 279 -11.22 -6.30 -0.25
N LYS A 280 -11.77 -6.74 0.89
CA LYS A 280 -13.18 -6.54 1.24
C LYS A 280 -13.47 -5.22 1.97
N TYR A 281 -12.46 -4.60 2.61
CA TYR A 281 -12.68 -3.46 3.52
C TYR A 281 -11.63 -2.34 3.45
N ASP A 282 -10.47 -2.58 2.86
CA ASP A 282 -9.40 -1.59 2.82
C ASP A 282 -9.40 -0.86 1.48
N THR A 283 -9.48 0.46 1.49
CA THR A 283 -9.02 1.30 0.37
C THR A 283 -7.52 1.05 0.25
N ILE A 284 -7.13 0.41 -0.84
CA ILE A 284 -5.73 0.03 -1.07
C ILE A 284 -4.96 1.30 -1.47
N GLU A 285 -4.49 2.04 -0.49
CA GLU A 285 -3.54 3.12 -0.70
C GLU A 285 -2.16 2.67 -0.23
N GLY A 286 -1.32 2.32 -1.18
CA GLY A 286 0.10 2.16 -0.91
C GLY A 286 0.75 3.51 -0.62
N LYS A 287 1.88 3.50 0.05
CA LYS A 287 2.65 4.70 0.35
C LYS A 287 4.14 4.46 0.10
N ILE A 288 4.64 4.97 -1.03
CA ILE A 288 6.07 4.93 -1.33
C ILE A 288 6.63 6.33 -1.14
N LYS A 289 7.47 6.45 -0.12
CA LYS A 289 8.16 7.69 0.24
C LYS A 289 9.44 7.81 -0.56
N LEU A 290 9.64 8.93 -1.24
CA LEU A 290 10.85 9.23 -2.00
C LEU A 290 11.75 10.19 -1.22
N TYR A 291 13.03 9.83 -1.14
CA TYR A 291 14.09 10.58 -0.48
C TYR A 291 15.20 10.93 -1.49
N ASN A 292 15.93 11.97 -1.19
CA ASN A 292 17.19 12.33 -1.85
C ASN A 292 18.20 12.67 -0.75
N ASN A 293 19.26 11.89 -0.63
CA ASN A 293 20.21 11.98 0.48
C ASN A 293 19.51 11.96 1.86
N GLN A 294 18.59 10.99 2.05
CA GLN A 294 17.81 10.82 3.28
C GLN A 294 16.84 11.98 3.62
N VAL A 295 16.73 12.99 2.74
CA VAL A 295 15.77 14.08 2.89
C VAL A 295 14.48 13.73 2.14
N PHE A 296 13.35 13.81 2.81
CA PHE A 296 12.05 13.52 2.21
C PHE A 296 11.71 14.49 1.08
N ILE A 297 11.27 13.96 -0.05
CA ILE A 297 10.85 14.72 -1.23
C ILE A 297 9.34 14.73 -1.37
N ALA A 298 8.75 13.57 -1.55
CA ALA A 298 7.30 13.41 -1.69
C ALA A 298 6.86 11.94 -1.56
N ASP A 299 5.56 11.74 -1.44
CA ASP A 299 4.92 10.41 -1.48
C ASP A 299 4.40 10.10 -2.89
N ASN A 300 4.47 8.83 -3.29
CA ASN A 300 3.78 8.26 -4.46
C ASN A 300 4.00 9.02 -5.78
N ILE A 301 5.23 9.42 -6.08
CA ILE A 301 5.56 10.12 -7.32
C ILE A 301 5.38 9.17 -8.52
N LYS A 302 4.33 9.39 -9.30
CA LYS A 302 3.93 8.54 -10.44
C LYS A 302 4.98 8.48 -11.55
N GLU A 303 5.81 9.51 -11.66
CA GLU A 303 6.89 9.57 -12.63
C GLU A 303 8.00 8.55 -12.33
N VAL A 304 8.26 8.30 -11.04
CA VAL A 304 9.29 7.35 -10.57
C VAL A 304 8.72 5.95 -10.38
N ILE A 305 7.53 5.87 -9.79
CA ILE A 305 6.90 4.60 -9.41
C ILE A 305 5.82 4.26 -10.42
N PRO A 306 5.92 3.11 -11.12
CA PRO A 306 4.85 2.63 -11.97
C PRO A 306 3.51 2.55 -11.23
N GLU A 307 2.43 2.96 -11.88
CA GLU A 307 1.08 3.08 -11.29
C GLU A 307 0.64 1.78 -10.57
N TYR A 308 0.94 0.62 -11.15
CA TYR A 308 0.58 -0.67 -10.56
C TYR A 308 1.39 -1.03 -9.30
N LEU A 309 2.51 -0.35 -9.04
CA LEU A 309 3.31 -0.51 -7.83
C LEU A 309 2.93 0.49 -6.73
N LEU A 310 2.05 1.46 -7.01
CA LEU A 310 1.58 2.43 -6.01
C LEU A 310 0.74 1.78 -4.89
N LEU A 311 0.41 0.52 -5.02
CA LEU A 311 -0.24 -0.27 -3.97
C LEU A 311 0.77 -0.80 -2.92
N LEU A 312 2.06 -0.72 -3.20
CA LEU A 312 3.13 -1.10 -2.28
C LEU A 312 3.39 0.00 -1.25
N LYS A 313 4.00 -0.38 -0.15
CA LYS A 313 4.59 0.55 0.81
C LYS A 313 6.12 0.48 0.70
N GLY A 314 6.81 1.59 0.89
CA GLY A 314 8.27 1.56 0.80
C GLY A 314 8.93 2.92 0.97
N CYS A 315 10.25 2.87 1.06
CA CYS A 315 11.13 4.03 1.03
C CYS A 315 12.14 3.84 -0.10
N ILE A 316 12.34 4.87 -0.90
CA ILE A 316 13.33 4.88 -1.98
C ILE A 316 14.17 6.14 -1.81
N ASP A 317 15.47 5.98 -1.72
CA ASP A 317 16.45 7.06 -1.64
C ASP A 317 17.32 7.04 -2.91
N CYS A 318 17.33 8.15 -3.63
CA CYS A 318 18.13 8.30 -4.85
C CYS A 318 18.79 9.67 -4.88
N PRO A 319 20.07 9.77 -4.49
CA PRO A 319 20.85 10.99 -4.54
C PRO A 319 20.92 11.66 -5.92
N ASP A 320 20.96 10.85 -6.97
CA ASP A 320 21.10 11.30 -8.37
C ASP A 320 19.80 11.87 -8.99
N LEU A 321 18.71 11.99 -8.21
CA LEU A 321 17.46 12.52 -8.72
C LEU A 321 17.60 13.98 -9.17
N PRO A 322 17.26 14.30 -10.43
CA PRO A 322 17.29 15.66 -10.93
C PRO A 322 16.09 16.45 -10.39
N LEU A 323 16.28 17.09 -9.24
CA LEU A 323 15.26 17.88 -8.57
C LEU A 323 15.27 19.33 -9.09
N ASN A 324 14.10 19.98 -9.09
CA ASN A 324 13.99 21.41 -9.23
C ASN A 324 14.47 22.13 -7.93
N VAL A 325 14.55 23.45 -7.97
CA VAL A 325 15.00 24.27 -6.82
C VAL A 325 14.15 24.03 -5.58
N SER A 326 12.84 23.88 -5.72
CA SER A 326 11.90 23.61 -4.62
C SER A 326 11.88 22.15 -4.17
N ARG A 327 12.65 21.27 -4.83
CA ARG A 327 12.65 19.80 -4.63
C ARG A 327 11.29 19.11 -4.78
N SER A 328 10.28 19.82 -5.27
CA SER A 328 8.90 19.31 -5.38
C SER A 328 8.59 18.64 -6.72
N ALA A 329 9.47 18.78 -7.71
CA ALA A 329 9.26 18.22 -9.04
C ALA A 329 10.56 17.72 -9.68
N LEU A 330 10.42 16.71 -10.54
CA LEU A 330 11.50 16.08 -11.28
C LEU A 330 11.70 16.78 -12.64
N GLN A 331 12.94 17.00 -13.04
CA GLN A 331 13.26 17.74 -14.26
C GLN A 331 13.62 16.87 -15.47
N ASN A 332 13.87 15.58 -15.30
CA ASN A 332 14.40 14.73 -16.37
C ASN A 332 13.64 13.41 -16.54
N ASP A 333 12.70 13.40 -17.47
CA ASP A 333 11.89 12.21 -17.80
C ASP A 333 12.71 10.98 -18.21
N GLY A 334 13.86 11.19 -18.85
CA GLY A 334 14.71 10.10 -19.31
C GLY A 334 15.40 9.34 -18.16
N PHE A 335 15.84 10.06 -17.14
CA PHE A 335 16.45 9.50 -15.95
C PHE A 335 15.42 8.78 -15.08
N VAL A 336 14.31 9.44 -14.85
CA VAL A 336 13.16 8.90 -14.07
C VAL A 336 12.66 7.60 -14.66
N LYS A 337 12.52 7.49 -15.98
CA LYS A 337 12.17 6.25 -16.69
C LYS A 337 13.17 5.11 -16.46
N LYS A 338 14.46 5.40 -16.29
CA LYS A 338 15.47 4.38 -15.97
C LYS A 338 15.24 3.81 -14.57
N ILE A 339 14.96 4.66 -13.59
CA ILE A 339 14.64 4.25 -12.21
C ILE A 339 13.38 3.37 -12.21
N SER A 340 12.30 3.83 -12.85
CA SER A 340 11.04 3.10 -12.96
C SER A 340 11.23 1.71 -13.59
N ASN A 341 11.98 1.63 -14.70
CA ASN A 341 12.31 0.34 -15.33
C ASN A 341 13.14 -0.58 -14.42
N TYR A 342 14.05 -0.02 -13.63
CA TYR A 342 14.85 -0.81 -12.67
C TYR A 342 13.99 -1.38 -11.56
N ILE A 343 13.11 -0.58 -10.97
CA ILE A 343 12.17 -1.02 -9.94
C ILE A 343 11.27 -2.13 -10.49
N THR A 344 10.66 -1.92 -11.67
CA THR A 344 9.87 -2.92 -12.39
C THR A 344 10.63 -4.24 -12.55
N LYS A 345 11.89 -4.15 -12.98
CA LYS A 345 12.75 -5.31 -13.17
C LYS A 345 12.98 -6.06 -11.85
N LYS A 346 13.31 -5.35 -10.77
CA LYS A 346 13.57 -5.95 -9.46
C LYS A 346 12.33 -6.61 -8.84
N VAL A 347 11.17 -5.97 -8.99
CA VAL A 347 9.90 -6.56 -8.57
C VAL A 347 9.62 -7.86 -9.33
N ALA A 348 9.75 -7.86 -10.66
CA ALA A 348 9.55 -9.06 -11.47
C ALA A 348 10.56 -10.16 -11.13
N GLU A 349 11.84 -9.83 -10.89
CA GLU A 349 12.89 -10.77 -10.48
C GLU A 349 12.56 -11.41 -9.12
N LYS A 350 12.09 -10.64 -8.14
CA LYS A 350 11.70 -11.17 -6.82
C LYS A 350 10.52 -12.12 -6.95
N LEU A 351 9.44 -11.71 -7.62
CA LEU A 351 8.23 -12.51 -7.80
C LEU A 351 8.50 -13.80 -8.57
N SER A 352 9.21 -13.70 -9.70
CA SER A 352 9.59 -14.89 -10.48
C SER A 352 10.57 -15.81 -9.74
N GLY A 353 11.47 -15.23 -8.94
CA GLY A 353 12.37 -15.95 -8.05
C GLY A 353 11.60 -16.75 -7.00
N MET A 354 10.65 -16.12 -6.29
CA MET A 354 9.81 -16.82 -5.32
C MET A 354 9.03 -17.96 -5.95
N CYS A 355 8.43 -17.74 -7.13
CA CYS A 355 7.72 -18.79 -7.85
C CYS A 355 8.58 -20.03 -8.14
N LYS A 356 9.91 -19.83 -8.36
CA LYS A 356 10.86 -20.91 -8.68
C LYS A 356 11.45 -21.59 -7.45
N THR A 357 11.81 -20.80 -6.43
CA THR A 357 12.63 -21.29 -5.30
C THR A 357 11.83 -21.44 -4.01
N ASP A 358 10.68 -20.78 -3.91
CA ASP A 358 9.82 -20.78 -2.71
C ASP A 358 8.34 -20.81 -3.13
N ARG A 359 8.01 -21.86 -3.87
CA ARG A 359 6.67 -22.04 -4.47
C ARG A 359 5.56 -22.06 -3.44
N GLU A 360 5.79 -22.61 -2.26
CA GLU A 360 4.82 -22.72 -1.19
C GLU A 360 4.37 -21.34 -0.69
N ASN A 361 5.32 -20.45 -0.39
CA ASN A 361 5.01 -19.08 0.01
C ASN A 361 4.43 -18.25 -1.14
N TYR A 362 4.88 -18.47 -2.39
CA TYR A 362 4.31 -17.81 -3.56
C TYR A 362 2.82 -18.13 -3.73
N GLU A 363 2.42 -19.40 -3.59
CA GLU A 363 1.03 -19.83 -3.63
C GLU A 363 0.21 -19.31 -2.45
N LYS A 364 0.79 -19.31 -1.24
CA LYS A 364 0.17 -18.78 -0.03
C LYS A 364 -0.16 -17.29 -0.14
N TYR A 365 0.72 -16.52 -0.80
CA TYR A 365 0.55 -15.08 -0.97
C TYR A 365 -0.22 -14.70 -2.24
N TRP A 366 -0.55 -15.68 -3.08
CA TRP A 366 -1.10 -15.42 -4.42
C TRP A 366 -2.34 -14.56 -4.42
N ASP A 367 -3.28 -14.80 -3.51
CA ASP A 367 -4.52 -14.02 -3.43
C ASP A 367 -4.25 -12.53 -3.12
N ASP A 368 -3.22 -12.25 -2.32
CA ASP A 368 -2.82 -10.88 -1.99
C ASP A 368 -1.99 -10.22 -3.12
N ILE A 369 -1.12 -10.97 -3.81
CA ILE A 369 -0.19 -10.41 -4.82
C ILE A 369 -0.73 -10.46 -6.25
N SER A 370 -1.68 -11.34 -6.55
CA SER A 370 -2.21 -11.51 -7.91
C SER A 370 -2.84 -10.26 -8.50
N PRO A 371 -3.58 -9.40 -7.77
CA PRO A 371 -4.09 -8.15 -8.31
C PRO A 371 -2.98 -7.22 -8.83
N PHE A 372 -1.85 -7.11 -8.10
CA PHE A 372 -0.69 -6.32 -8.54
C PHE A 372 -0.08 -6.88 -9.82
N ILE A 373 0.13 -8.20 -9.84
CA ILE A 373 0.74 -8.87 -11.00
C ILE A 373 -0.16 -8.70 -12.22
N LYS A 374 -1.45 -8.95 -12.08
CA LYS A 374 -2.43 -8.83 -13.16
C LYS A 374 -2.51 -7.39 -13.67
N PHE A 375 -2.59 -6.40 -12.77
CA PHE A 375 -2.61 -4.99 -13.15
C PHE A 375 -1.31 -4.56 -13.84
N GLY A 376 -0.16 -5.01 -13.31
CA GLY A 376 1.14 -4.78 -13.91
C GLY A 376 1.24 -5.37 -15.32
N CYS A 377 0.76 -6.59 -15.53
CA CYS A 377 0.76 -7.25 -16.86
C CYS A 377 -0.13 -6.53 -17.88
N ILE A 378 -1.25 -5.93 -17.43
CA ILE A 378 -2.13 -5.16 -18.30
C ILE A 378 -1.49 -3.82 -18.69
N ARG A 379 -0.79 -3.16 -17.78
CA ARG A 379 -0.28 -1.80 -17.95
C ARG A 379 1.14 -1.72 -18.53
N ASP A 380 1.98 -2.70 -18.27
CA ASP A 380 3.40 -2.71 -18.65
C ASP A 380 3.76 -4.00 -19.41
N GLU A 381 4.00 -3.85 -20.71
CA GLU A 381 4.35 -4.98 -21.60
C GLU A 381 5.66 -5.67 -21.17
N LYS A 382 6.66 -4.91 -20.70
CA LYS A 382 7.95 -5.47 -20.24
C LYS A 382 7.77 -6.28 -18.94
N PHE A 383 6.88 -5.81 -18.06
CA PHE A 383 6.52 -6.54 -16.85
C PHE A 383 5.78 -7.83 -17.21
N ASN A 384 4.80 -7.75 -18.10
CA ASN A 384 4.06 -8.92 -18.59
C ASN A 384 5.00 -9.97 -19.20
N ASP A 385 5.95 -9.57 -20.07
CA ASP A 385 6.90 -10.50 -20.67
C ASP A 385 7.77 -11.23 -19.67
N LYS A 386 8.02 -10.62 -18.50
CA LYS A 386 8.75 -11.23 -17.39
C LYS A 386 7.89 -12.12 -16.49
N MET A 387 6.59 -11.81 -16.38
CA MET A 387 5.70 -12.46 -15.42
C MET A 387 4.78 -13.52 -16.02
N LYS A 388 4.55 -13.51 -17.34
CA LYS A 388 3.56 -14.38 -18.02
C LYS A 388 3.68 -15.87 -17.69
N ASP A 389 4.90 -16.37 -17.50
CA ASP A 389 5.17 -17.78 -17.19
C ASP A 389 5.05 -18.12 -15.68
N TYR A 390 4.82 -17.09 -14.84
CA TYR A 390 4.72 -17.20 -13.38
C TYR A 390 3.33 -16.85 -12.85
N ILE A 391 2.38 -16.59 -13.74
CA ILE A 391 0.98 -16.40 -13.39
C ILE A 391 0.37 -17.77 -13.10
N ILE A 392 -0.23 -17.88 -11.93
CA ILE A 392 -0.86 -19.12 -11.47
C ILE A 392 -2.33 -18.92 -11.19
N PHE A 393 -3.09 -19.98 -11.31
CA PHE A 393 -4.53 -20.00 -11.10
C PHE A 393 -4.87 -21.14 -10.14
N LYS A 394 -5.70 -20.87 -9.15
CA LYS A 394 -6.22 -21.90 -8.28
C LYS A 394 -7.31 -22.66 -9.00
N ASN A 395 -7.21 -23.99 -9.06
CA ASN A 395 -8.20 -24.85 -9.71
C ASN A 395 -9.24 -25.39 -8.71
N MET A 396 -10.21 -26.15 -9.20
CA MET A 396 -11.29 -26.75 -8.38
C MET A 396 -10.79 -27.76 -7.34
N GLU A 397 -9.61 -28.34 -7.52
CA GLU A 397 -8.96 -29.21 -6.54
C GLU A 397 -8.19 -28.41 -5.47
N GLY A 398 -8.14 -27.08 -5.57
CA GLY A 398 -7.38 -26.22 -4.68
C GLY A 398 -5.89 -26.14 -5.00
N LYS A 399 -5.43 -26.70 -6.12
CA LYS A 399 -4.06 -26.64 -6.60
C LYS A 399 -3.82 -25.40 -7.45
N TYR A 400 -2.59 -24.90 -7.44
CA TYR A 400 -2.19 -23.78 -8.29
C TYR A 400 -1.51 -24.29 -9.56
N VAL A 401 -2.06 -23.95 -10.72
CA VAL A 401 -1.60 -24.36 -12.05
C VAL A 401 -1.30 -23.13 -12.90
N THR A 402 -0.38 -23.26 -13.85
CA THR A 402 -0.17 -22.24 -14.89
C THR A 402 -1.18 -22.41 -16.02
N LEU A 403 -1.35 -21.39 -16.87
CA LEU A 403 -2.23 -21.49 -18.03
C LEU A 403 -1.82 -22.64 -18.98
N PRO A 404 -0.54 -22.81 -19.33
CA PRO A 404 -0.12 -23.97 -20.13
C PRO A 404 -0.41 -25.32 -19.48
N ASP A 405 -0.20 -25.46 -18.16
CA ASP A 405 -0.48 -26.70 -17.44
C ASP A 405 -1.97 -27.04 -17.45
N TYR A 406 -2.83 -26.03 -17.25
CA TYR A 406 -4.28 -26.18 -17.30
C TYR A 406 -4.75 -26.67 -18.69
N LEU A 407 -4.26 -26.01 -19.76
CA LEU A 407 -4.60 -26.34 -21.14
C LEU A 407 -4.12 -27.74 -21.54
N GLU A 408 -2.92 -28.15 -21.13
CA GLU A 408 -2.41 -29.49 -21.44
C GLU A 408 -3.18 -30.58 -20.70
N ALA A 409 -3.54 -30.34 -19.43
CA ALA A 409 -4.36 -31.28 -18.64
C ALA A 409 -5.79 -31.45 -19.21
N GLY A 410 -6.36 -30.38 -19.77
CA GLY A 410 -7.72 -30.36 -20.34
C GLY A 410 -7.84 -30.63 -21.81
N LYS A 411 -6.74 -30.85 -22.53
CA LYS A 411 -6.66 -30.87 -24.00
C LYS A 411 -7.64 -31.83 -24.69
N GLU A 412 -7.86 -33.00 -24.11
CA GLU A 412 -8.75 -34.00 -24.68
C GLU A 412 -10.24 -33.71 -24.37
N LYS A 413 -10.53 -32.92 -23.34
CA LYS A 413 -11.90 -32.69 -22.85
C LYS A 413 -12.51 -31.36 -23.31
N TYR A 414 -11.69 -30.29 -23.38
CA TYR A 414 -12.20 -28.94 -23.66
C TYR A 414 -11.25 -28.09 -24.53
N GLU A 415 -10.34 -28.75 -25.26
CA GLU A 415 -9.45 -28.12 -26.23
C GLU A 415 -8.68 -26.91 -25.65
N ASN A 416 -8.89 -25.73 -26.23
CA ASN A 416 -8.27 -24.48 -25.81
C ASN A 416 -9.19 -23.59 -24.95
N ASN A 417 -10.26 -24.15 -24.37
CA ASN A 417 -11.14 -23.40 -23.49
C ASN A 417 -10.62 -23.46 -22.05
N VAL A 418 -10.68 -22.32 -21.38
CA VAL A 418 -10.37 -22.19 -19.95
C VAL A 418 -11.66 -21.85 -19.23
N PHE A 419 -12.16 -22.77 -18.41
CA PHE A 419 -13.35 -22.55 -17.61
C PHE A 419 -12.99 -21.84 -16.32
N TYR A 420 -13.85 -20.90 -15.88
CA TYR A 420 -13.59 -20.17 -14.65
C TYR A 420 -14.83 -19.94 -13.78
N ILE A 421 -14.57 -19.80 -12.48
CA ILE A 421 -15.52 -19.61 -11.40
C ILE A 421 -15.29 -18.22 -10.81
N THR A 422 -16.36 -17.44 -10.63
CA THR A 422 -16.32 -16.14 -9.97
C THR A 422 -16.93 -16.15 -8.57
N ASP A 423 -17.93 -16.99 -8.35
CA ASP A 423 -18.63 -17.14 -7.08
C ASP A 423 -18.93 -18.62 -6.83
N GLU A 424 -18.28 -19.19 -5.81
CA GLU A 424 -18.39 -20.61 -5.49
C GLU A 424 -19.80 -20.98 -4.99
N VAL A 425 -20.49 -20.07 -4.31
CA VAL A 425 -21.82 -20.31 -3.76
C VAL A 425 -22.88 -20.21 -4.86
N ALA A 426 -22.88 -19.11 -5.60
CA ALA A 426 -23.85 -18.89 -6.69
C ALA A 426 -23.68 -19.92 -7.82
N GLN A 427 -22.46 -20.38 -8.08
CA GLN A 427 -22.15 -21.31 -9.18
C GLN A 427 -22.03 -22.78 -8.73
N SER A 428 -22.46 -23.10 -7.51
CA SER A 428 -22.29 -24.44 -6.90
C SER A 428 -22.89 -25.57 -7.74
N GLN A 429 -24.02 -25.35 -8.41
CA GLN A 429 -24.66 -26.32 -9.30
C GLN A 429 -23.75 -26.67 -10.48
N TYR A 430 -23.17 -25.66 -11.12
CA TYR A 430 -22.28 -25.84 -12.27
C TYR A 430 -20.94 -26.48 -11.84
N ILE A 431 -20.42 -26.11 -10.66
CA ILE A 431 -19.24 -26.74 -10.07
C ILE A 431 -19.44 -28.25 -9.90
N ASN A 432 -20.61 -28.67 -9.40
CA ASN A 432 -20.94 -30.09 -9.25
C ASN A 432 -20.99 -30.80 -10.61
N MET A 433 -21.60 -30.18 -11.61
CA MET A 433 -21.67 -30.75 -12.97
C MET A 433 -20.26 -30.94 -13.57
N PHE A 434 -19.35 -29.98 -13.35
CA PHE A 434 -17.95 -30.09 -13.80
C PHE A 434 -17.22 -31.23 -13.10
N LYS A 435 -17.42 -31.37 -11.77
CA LYS A 435 -16.84 -32.49 -11.00
C LYS A 435 -17.34 -33.87 -11.47
N GLU A 436 -18.63 -34.00 -11.76
CA GLU A 436 -19.21 -35.25 -12.26
C GLU A 436 -18.64 -35.69 -13.62
N GLN A 437 -18.25 -34.72 -14.47
CA GLN A 437 -17.62 -34.97 -15.76
C GLN A 437 -16.09 -34.98 -15.68
N GLU A 438 -15.52 -34.89 -14.46
CA GLU A 438 -14.07 -34.80 -14.25
C GLU A 438 -13.45 -33.66 -15.08
N MET A 439 -14.16 -32.54 -15.20
CA MET A 439 -13.68 -31.30 -15.82
C MET A 439 -13.17 -30.37 -14.74
N ASP A 440 -12.17 -29.55 -15.08
CA ASP A 440 -11.59 -28.58 -14.18
C ASP A 440 -11.94 -27.14 -14.56
N ALA A 441 -11.94 -26.24 -13.58
CA ALA A 441 -12.11 -24.81 -13.76
C ALA A 441 -11.19 -24.04 -12.80
N ILE A 442 -10.85 -22.81 -13.13
CA ILE A 442 -10.00 -21.94 -12.30
C ILE A 442 -10.86 -20.89 -11.57
N TYR A 443 -10.42 -20.49 -10.37
CA TYR A 443 -11.06 -19.42 -9.61
C TYR A 443 -10.53 -18.05 -10.05
N LEU A 444 -11.44 -17.16 -10.44
CA LEU A 444 -11.19 -15.76 -10.81
C LEU A 444 -12.15 -14.86 -10.02
N THR A 445 -11.78 -14.52 -8.80
CA THR A 445 -12.67 -13.88 -7.81
C THR A 445 -12.44 -12.36 -7.65
N HIS A 446 -11.41 -11.81 -8.31
CA HIS A 446 -11.07 -10.39 -8.22
C HIS A 446 -11.70 -9.60 -9.39
N GLN A 447 -12.10 -8.36 -9.14
CA GLN A 447 -12.68 -7.48 -10.17
C GLN A 447 -11.77 -7.29 -11.39
N ILE A 448 -10.44 -7.31 -11.18
CA ILE A 448 -9.47 -7.16 -12.27
C ILE A 448 -9.46 -8.34 -13.23
N ASP A 449 -9.98 -9.51 -12.81
CA ASP A 449 -9.87 -10.75 -13.58
C ASP A 449 -10.57 -10.67 -14.93
N THR A 450 -11.71 -9.99 -15.04
CA THR A 450 -12.42 -9.79 -16.32
C THR A 450 -11.56 -9.03 -17.34
N THR A 451 -10.87 -7.97 -16.89
CA THR A 451 -9.94 -7.23 -17.76
C THR A 451 -8.70 -8.07 -18.08
N PHE A 452 -8.22 -8.83 -17.10
CA PHE A 452 -7.03 -9.65 -17.25
C PHE A 452 -7.23 -10.82 -18.23
N ILE A 453 -8.35 -11.52 -18.18
CA ILE A 453 -8.64 -12.60 -19.14
C ILE A 453 -8.77 -12.06 -20.56
N THR A 454 -9.35 -10.88 -20.74
CA THR A 454 -9.39 -10.20 -22.05
C THR A 454 -7.97 -9.92 -22.57
N HIS A 455 -7.06 -9.48 -21.69
CA HIS A 455 -5.65 -9.30 -22.02
C HIS A 455 -4.96 -10.63 -22.41
N LEU A 456 -5.26 -11.72 -21.71
CA LEU A 456 -4.71 -13.05 -22.02
C LEU A 456 -5.22 -13.59 -23.38
N GLU A 457 -6.51 -13.42 -23.68
CA GLU A 457 -7.10 -13.82 -24.97
C GLU A 457 -6.51 -13.03 -26.15
N GLN A 458 -6.26 -11.72 -25.98
CA GLN A 458 -5.60 -10.91 -27.02
C GLN A 458 -4.20 -11.40 -27.35
N ARG A 459 -3.48 -11.95 -26.35
CA ARG A 459 -2.14 -12.48 -26.53
C ARG A 459 -2.10 -13.95 -26.97
N ASN A 460 -3.17 -14.69 -26.72
CA ASN A 460 -3.33 -16.09 -27.09
C ASN A 460 -4.68 -16.26 -27.83
N PRO A 461 -4.78 -15.89 -29.11
CA PRO A 461 -6.06 -15.82 -29.82
C PRO A 461 -6.79 -17.17 -29.94
N GLU A 462 -6.08 -18.29 -29.79
CA GLU A 462 -6.64 -19.64 -29.77
C GLU A 462 -7.29 -20.00 -28.42
N VAL A 463 -6.98 -19.29 -27.32
CA VAL A 463 -7.50 -19.58 -25.98
C VAL A 463 -8.73 -18.75 -25.73
N LYS A 464 -9.78 -19.37 -25.20
CA LYS A 464 -11.01 -18.69 -24.77
C LYS A 464 -11.29 -18.94 -23.31
N PHE A 465 -11.63 -17.88 -22.60
CA PHE A 465 -12.08 -17.97 -21.21
C PHE A 465 -13.60 -17.96 -21.17
N LEU A 466 -14.18 -19.01 -20.58
CA LEU A 466 -15.63 -19.21 -20.47
C LEU A 466 -15.98 -19.40 -18.99
N ARG A 467 -16.92 -18.61 -18.50
CA ARG A 467 -17.45 -18.84 -17.15
C ARG A 467 -18.26 -20.13 -17.15
N ILE A 468 -18.16 -20.91 -16.07
CA ILE A 468 -18.77 -22.26 -16.00
C ILE A 468 -20.29 -22.28 -16.24
N ASP A 469 -20.96 -21.12 -16.12
CA ASP A 469 -22.39 -20.95 -16.35
C ASP A 469 -22.72 -20.21 -17.66
N SER A 470 -21.74 -19.99 -18.55
CA SER A 470 -21.94 -19.25 -19.81
C SER A 470 -22.62 -20.10 -20.89
N GLU A 471 -22.02 -21.20 -21.25
CA GLU A 471 -22.53 -22.11 -22.27
C GLU A 471 -22.22 -23.56 -21.89
N LEU A 472 -23.20 -24.44 -22.12
CA LEU A 472 -22.99 -25.88 -21.93
C LEU A 472 -22.21 -26.43 -23.11
N THR A 473 -21.04 -26.99 -22.82
CA THR A 473 -20.24 -27.73 -23.81
C THR A 473 -20.88 -29.08 -24.12
N ASP A 474 -20.51 -29.67 -25.25
CA ASP A 474 -21.01 -31.00 -25.66
C ASP A 474 -20.70 -32.11 -24.67
N ASN A 475 -19.72 -31.89 -23.78
CA ASN A 475 -19.40 -32.84 -22.72
C ASN A 475 -20.54 -33.08 -21.71
N PHE A 476 -21.44 -32.12 -21.54
CA PHE A 476 -22.60 -32.20 -20.64
C PHE A 476 -23.85 -32.72 -21.31
N LYS A 477 -23.86 -32.87 -22.63
CA LYS A 477 -25.04 -33.18 -23.46
C LYS A 477 -25.01 -34.61 -23.99
N GLU A 478 -26.18 -35.14 -24.20
CA GLU A 478 -26.43 -36.31 -25.04
C GLU A 478 -26.88 -35.84 -26.42
N ALA A 479 -26.63 -36.63 -27.45
CA ALA A 479 -27.09 -36.31 -28.79
C ALA A 479 -28.63 -36.26 -28.89
N ILE A 480 -29.16 -35.20 -29.50
CA ILE A 480 -30.56 -35.03 -29.85
C ILE A 480 -30.65 -34.75 -31.33
N ASP A 481 -31.71 -35.20 -31.99
CA ASP A 481 -31.99 -34.86 -33.39
C ASP A 481 -32.37 -33.36 -33.51
N GLU A 482 -31.76 -32.63 -34.45
CA GLU A 482 -31.97 -31.19 -34.60
C GLU A 482 -33.44 -30.81 -34.85
N ASN A 483 -34.23 -31.68 -35.51
CA ASN A 483 -35.64 -31.42 -35.75
C ASN A 483 -36.46 -31.68 -34.49
N GLU A 484 -36.12 -32.73 -33.73
CA GLU A 484 -36.73 -33.03 -32.42
C GLU A 484 -36.45 -31.85 -31.44
N GLU A 485 -35.21 -31.37 -31.38
CA GLU A 485 -34.83 -30.24 -30.52
C GLU A 485 -35.65 -28.98 -30.84
N LYS A 486 -35.78 -28.61 -32.10
CA LYS A 486 -36.56 -27.43 -32.55
C LYS A 486 -38.04 -27.56 -32.15
N GLU A 487 -38.67 -28.69 -32.46
CA GLU A 487 -40.10 -28.93 -32.13
C GLU A 487 -40.35 -28.87 -30.62
N LEU A 488 -39.47 -29.48 -29.80
CA LEU A 488 -39.58 -29.48 -28.35
C LEU A 488 -39.33 -28.08 -27.79
N THR A 489 -38.36 -27.35 -28.36
CA THR A 489 -38.03 -25.96 -27.94
C THR A 489 -39.21 -25.03 -28.20
N GLU A 490 -39.87 -25.11 -29.36
CA GLU A 490 -41.06 -24.31 -29.66
C GLU A 490 -42.20 -24.57 -28.68
N LYS A 491 -42.53 -25.83 -28.45
CA LYS A 491 -43.63 -26.25 -27.53
C LYS A 491 -43.38 -25.78 -26.10
N LEU A 492 -42.17 -26.01 -25.56
CA LEU A 492 -41.82 -25.61 -24.22
C LEU A 492 -41.66 -24.10 -24.05
N SER A 493 -41.14 -23.41 -25.10
CA SER A 493 -41.01 -21.97 -25.08
C SER A 493 -42.37 -21.27 -24.94
N GLU A 494 -43.39 -21.71 -25.67
CA GLU A 494 -44.75 -21.17 -25.53
C GLU A 494 -45.33 -21.36 -24.13
N LYS A 495 -45.18 -22.59 -23.54
CA LYS A 495 -45.66 -22.89 -22.21
C LYS A 495 -44.96 -22.06 -21.11
N PHE A 496 -43.62 -21.92 -21.21
CA PHE A 496 -42.86 -21.15 -20.23
C PHE A 496 -43.09 -19.64 -20.36
N LYS A 497 -43.17 -19.08 -21.57
CA LYS A 497 -43.51 -17.65 -21.80
C LYS A 497 -44.90 -17.33 -21.22
N LYS A 498 -45.87 -18.17 -21.46
CA LYS A 498 -47.22 -17.97 -20.94
C LYS A 498 -47.29 -18.10 -19.42
N ALA A 499 -46.56 -19.06 -18.83
CA ALA A 499 -46.52 -19.28 -17.39
C ALA A 499 -45.79 -18.18 -16.63
N THR A 500 -44.67 -17.67 -17.17
CA THR A 500 -43.82 -16.68 -16.50
C THR A 500 -44.22 -15.23 -16.80
N GLY A 501 -44.95 -15.01 -17.91
CA GLY A 501 -45.29 -13.66 -18.40
C GLY A 501 -44.11 -12.91 -19.02
N VAL A 502 -42.99 -13.58 -19.27
CA VAL A 502 -41.81 -13.00 -19.90
C VAL A 502 -41.84 -13.25 -21.41
N GLU A 503 -42.24 -12.26 -22.18
CA GLU A 503 -42.42 -12.40 -23.64
C GLU A 503 -41.12 -12.69 -24.39
N ASN A 504 -40.01 -12.08 -23.97
CA ASN A 504 -38.67 -12.19 -24.58
C ASN A 504 -37.84 -13.35 -24.02
N LEU A 505 -38.45 -14.30 -23.26
CA LEU A 505 -37.72 -15.43 -22.72
C LEU A 505 -37.17 -16.32 -23.83
N ILE A 506 -35.85 -16.50 -23.84
CA ILE A 506 -35.18 -17.44 -24.73
C ILE A 506 -35.15 -18.79 -24.02
N VAL A 507 -35.73 -19.82 -24.64
CA VAL A 507 -35.75 -21.18 -24.10
C VAL A 507 -34.98 -22.06 -25.08
N LYS A 508 -34.14 -22.93 -24.52
CA LYS A 508 -33.42 -23.98 -25.25
C LYS A 508 -33.65 -25.32 -24.57
N VAL A 509 -33.82 -26.34 -25.36
CA VAL A 509 -34.03 -27.70 -24.87
C VAL A 509 -32.79 -28.53 -25.15
N GLU A 510 -32.29 -29.20 -24.10
CA GLU A 510 -31.09 -30.03 -24.19
C GLU A 510 -31.34 -31.36 -23.47
N LYS A 511 -30.65 -32.41 -23.87
CA LYS A 511 -30.59 -33.66 -23.12
C LYS A 511 -29.31 -33.68 -22.30
N LEU A 512 -29.39 -33.38 -21.00
CA LEU A 512 -28.22 -33.40 -20.11
C LEU A 512 -27.98 -34.80 -19.58
N LYS A 513 -26.71 -35.17 -19.45
CA LYS A 513 -26.30 -36.46 -18.87
C LYS A 513 -26.75 -36.61 -17.39
N ASN A 514 -26.78 -35.49 -16.64
CA ASN A 514 -27.34 -35.44 -15.30
C ASN A 514 -28.85 -35.18 -15.38
N ALA A 515 -29.67 -36.18 -15.03
CA ALA A 515 -31.14 -36.08 -15.04
C ALA A 515 -31.68 -35.27 -13.86
N ASP A 516 -30.92 -35.07 -12.77
CA ASP A 516 -31.42 -34.42 -11.54
C ASP A 516 -31.57 -32.89 -11.71
N THR A 517 -30.89 -32.28 -12.67
CA THR A 517 -30.99 -30.85 -12.99
C THR A 517 -32.12 -30.62 -13.99
N PRO A 518 -33.27 -30.01 -13.59
CA PRO A 518 -34.41 -29.82 -14.50
C PRO A 518 -34.22 -28.61 -15.42
N SER A 519 -33.64 -27.52 -14.92
CA SER A 519 -33.51 -26.26 -15.62
C SER A 519 -32.33 -25.47 -15.11
N MET A 520 -31.75 -24.64 -15.96
CA MET A 520 -30.69 -23.70 -15.61
C MET A 520 -30.73 -22.46 -16.49
N ILE A 521 -30.15 -21.36 -16.02
CA ILE A 521 -29.94 -20.16 -16.82
C ILE A 521 -28.50 -20.14 -17.33
N THR A 522 -28.32 -19.95 -18.61
CA THR A 522 -27.03 -19.62 -19.21
C THR A 522 -27.05 -18.22 -19.80
N VAL A 523 -25.92 -17.53 -19.70
CA VAL A 523 -25.73 -16.17 -20.23
C VAL A 523 -24.51 -16.19 -21.14
N SER A 524 -24.62 -15.66 -22.37
CA SER A 524 -23.45 -15.66 -23.24
C SER A 524 -22.29 -14.87 -22.60
N GLU A 525 -21.08 -15.37 -22.77
CA GLU A 525 -19.88 -14.75 -22.18
C GLU A 525 -19.74 -13.28 -22.62
N GLN A 526 -20.06 -12.98 -23.87
CA GLN A 526 -19.99 -11.63 -24.41
C GLN A 526 -20.99 -10.67 -23.75
N THR A 527 -22.25 -11.10 -23.60
CA THR A 527 -23.29 -10.29 -22.94
C THR A 527 -22.95 -10.02 -21.50
N ARG A 528 -22.45 -11.02 -20.80
CA ARG A 528 -22.06 -10.92 -19.40
C ARG A 528 -20.88 -9.94 -19.20
N ARG A 529 -19.80 -10.08 -19.97
CA ARG A 529 -18.65 -9.15 -19.90
C ARG A 529 -19.06 -7.71 -20.21
N MET A 530 -19.98 -7.52 -21.16
CA MET A 530 -20.52 -6.22 -21.48
C MET A 530 -21.32 -5.63 -20.30
N SER A 531 -22.13 -6.45 -19.63
CA SER A 531 -22.91 -6.04 -18.46
C SER A 531 -21.99 -5.67 -17.28
N GLU A 532 -20.98 -6.49 -16.97
CA GLU A 532 -19.99 -6.22 -15.92
C GLU A 532 -19.19 -4.95 -16.20
N MET A 533 -18.83 -4.71 -17.47
CA MET A 533 -18.14 -3.49 -17.87
C MET A 533 -19.04 -2.25 -17.69
N MET A 534 -20.32 -2.32 -18.05
CA MET A 534 -21.27 -1.23 -17.84
C MET A 534 -21.46 -0.92 -16.34
N GLU A 535 -21.55 -1.95 -15.51
CA GLU A 535 -21.68 -1.81 -14.06
C GLU A 535 -20.45 -1.12 -13.46
N MET A 536 -19.24 -1.47 -13.92
CA MET A 536 -17.98 -0.86 -13.49
C MET A 536 -17.90 0.63 -13.85
N TYR A 537 -18.57 1.07 -14.95
CA TYR A 537 -18.68 2.48 -15.31
C TYR A 537 -19.87 3.21 -14.64
N GLY A 538 -20.53 2.57 -13.67
CA GLY A 538 -21.66 3.17 -12.95
C GLY A 538 -22.93 3.31 -13.80
N MET A 539 -22.98 2.67 -14.98
CA MET A 539 -24.16 2.59 -15.83
C MET A 539 -25.05 1.45 -15.34
N SER A 540 -25.92 1.75 -14.36
CA SER A 540 -26.82 0.77 -13.79
C SER A 540 -27.78 0.20 -14.84
N ASN A 541 -27.86 -1.12 -14.92
CA ASN A 541 -28.77 -1.89 -15.78
C ASN A 541 -30.27 -1.60 -15.58
N SER A 542 -30.64 -0.81 -14.56
CA SER A 542 -32.04 -0.54 -14.23
C SER A 542 -32.79 0.34 -15.27
N SER A 543 -32.06 1.07 -16.13
CA SER A 543 -32.65 1.98 -17.13
C SER A 543 -32.68 1.44 -18.55
N THR A 544 -31.98 0.34 -18.86
CA THR A 544 -31.85 -0.17 -20.24
C THR A 544 -32.56 -1.47 -20.51
N GLY A 545 -33.22 -2.11 -19.52
CA GLY A 545 -33.95 -3.36 -19.73
C GLY A 545 -33.08 -4.59 -20.08
N LEU A 546 -31.73 -4.43 -20.02
CA LEU A 546 -30.78 -5.48 -20.39
C LEU A 546 -30.67 -6.63 -19.37
N GLY A 547 -31.38 -6.55 -18.23
CA GLY A 547 -31.37 -7.58 -17.19
C GLY A 547 -32.06 -8.91 -17.57
N ALA A 548 -32.70 -8.99 -18.74
CA ALA A 548 -33.28 -10.23 -19.27
C ALA A 548 -32.89 -10.48 -20.74
N GLU A 549 -32.21 -9.55 -21.39
CA GLU A 549 -31.74 -9.72 -22.77
C GLU A 549 -30.41 -10.49 -22.75
N GLY A 550 -30.46 -11.76 -23.14
CA GLY A 550 -29.30 -12.65 -23.25
C GLY A 550 -29.29 -13.82 -22.29
N GLU A 551 -30.25 -13.89 -21.36
CA GLU A 551 -30.46 -15.08 -20.54
C GLU A 551 -31.18 -16.15 -21.35
N THR A 552 -30.64 -17.36 -21.37
CA THR A 552 -31.27 -18.53 -22.01
C THR A 552 -31.65 -19.53 -20.93
N LEU A 553 -32.92 -19.85 -20.83
CA LEU A 553 -33.42 -20.92 -19.99
C LEU A 553 -33.19 -22.26 -20.70
N VAL A 554 -32.28 -23.05 -20.19
CA VAL A 554 -32.01 -24.40 -20.68
C VAL A 554 -32.89 -25.37 -19.90
N LEU A 555 -33.67 -26.19 -20.60
CA LEU A 555 -34.56 -27.23 -20.05
C LEU A 555 -33.98 -28.60 -20.37
N ASN A 556 -33.84 -29.44 -19.35
CA ASN A 556 -33.30 -30.79 -19.47
C ASN A 556 -34.39 -31.84 -19.79
N MET A 557 -34.36 -32.37 -20.98
CA MET A 557 -35.32 -33.38 -21.42
C MET A 557 -35.20 -34.73 -20.68
N ASN A 558 -34.07 -34.99 -20.04
CA ASN A 558 -33.91 -36.23 -19.24
C ASN A 558 -34.51 -36.10 -17.82
N ASN A 559 -35.05 -34.90 -17.47
CA ASN A 559 -35.67 -34.70 -16.15
C ASN A 559 -37.19 -34.92 -16.18
N ASP A 560 -37.70 -35.61 -15.17
CA ASP A 560 -39.12 -35.98 -15.06
C ASP A 560 -40.09 -34.80 -15.00
N LEU A 561 -39.68 -33.66 -14.37
CA LEU A 561 -40.51 -32.46 -14.27
C LEU A 561 -40.67 -31.79 -15.64
N VAL A 562 -39.61 -31.75 -16.45
CA VAL A 562 -39.65 -31.21 -17.82
C VAL A 562 -40.49 -32.10 -18.73
N GLN A 563 -40.37 -33.45 -18.59
CA GLN A 563 -41.23 -34.40 -19.29
C GLN A 563 -42.69 -34.24 -18.88
N TYR A 564 -42.95 -34.01 -17.58
CA TYR A 564 -44.32 -33.75 -17.11
C TYR A 564 -44.91 -32.48 -17.79
N VAL A 565 -44.15 -31.38 -17.81
CA VAL A 565 -44.59 -30.13 -18.48
C VAL A 565 -44.85 -30.34 -19.97
N LEU A 566 -44.00 -31.11 -20.65
CA LEU A 566 -44.16 -31.41 -22.08
C LEU A 566 -45.47 -32.18 -22.34
N ASN A 567 -45.73 -33.23 -21.58
CA ASN A 567 -46.82 -34.19 -21.83
C ASN A 567 -48.18 -33.77 -21.26
N ASN A 568 -48.24 -32.73 -20.43
CA ASN A 568 -49.49 -32.23 -19.88
C ASN A 568 -49.87 -30.88 -20.47
N ASP A 569 -51.14 -30.75 -20.86
CA ASP A 569 -51.67 -29.48 -21.33
C ASP A 569 -51.79 -28.44 -20.20
N GLU A 570 -52.13 -27.22 -20.55
CA GLU A 570 -52.23 -26.09 -19.63
C GLU A 570 -53.16 -26.35 -18.46
N SER A 571 -52.57 -26.70 -17.33
CA SER A 571 -53.26 -26.86 -16.05
C SER A 571 -52.61 -25.89 -15.05
N GLU A 572 -53.29 -25.62 -13.91
CA GLU A 572 -52.74 -24.81 -12.83
C GLU A 572 -51.42 -25.42 -12.29
N ASN A 573 -51.30 -26.73 -12.27
CA ASN A 573 -50.10 -27.42 -11.87
C ASN A 573 -48.96 -27.23 -12.86
N THR A 574 -49.22 -27.36 -14.16
CA THR A 574 -48.21 -27.14 -15.21
C THR A 574 -47.68 -25.72 -15.18
N THR A 575 -48.56 -24.72 -15.03
CA THR A 575 -48.13 -23.30 -14.87
C THR A 575 -47.29 -23.10 -13.63
N THR A 576 -47.70 -23.69 -12.50
CA THR A 576 -46.97 -23.60 -11.23
C THR A 576 -45.58 -24.23 -11.34
N ILE A 577 -45.45 -25.38 -12.00
CA ILE A 577 -44.15 -26.06 -12.20
C ILE A 577 -43.27 -25.21 -13.14
N CYS A 578 -43.78 -24.69 -14.25
CA CYS A 578 -42.99 -23.83 -15.13
C CYS A 578 -42.43 -22.60 -14.41
N GLN A 579 -43.27 -21.91 -13.62
CA GLN A 579 -42.82 -20.75 -12.84
C GLN A 579 -41.78 -21.18 -11.77
N GLN A 580 -41.97 -22.33 -11.13
CA GLN A 580 -41.02 -22.81 -10.13
C GLN A 580 -39.66 -23.16 -10.74
N LEU A 581 -39.65 -23.86 -11.86
CA LEU A 581 -38.43 -24.23 -12.57
C LEU A 581 -37.67 -23.00 -13.08
N TYR A 582 -38.38 -22.01 -13.58
CA TYR A 582 -37.79 -20.76 -14.03
C TYR A 582 -37.14 -20.00 -12.87
N ASP A 583 -37.86 -19.83 -11.74
CA ASP A 583 -37.33 -19.11 -10.60
C ASP A 583 -36.21 -19.86 -9.89
N LEU A 584 -36.26 -21.21 -9.85
CA LEU A 584 -35.12 -22.01 -9.34
C LEU A 584 -33.88 -21.85 -10.20
N ALA A 585 -34.02 -21.86 -11.52
CA ALA A 585 -32.92 -21.66 -12.44
C ALA A 585 -32.31 -20.26 -12.29
N ARG A 586 -33.14 -19.22 -12.11
CA ARG A 586 -32.68 -17.86 -11.85
C ARG A 586 -31.98 -17.75 -10.50
N LEU A 587 -32.58 -18.30 -9.45
CA LEU A 587 -32.03 -18.25 -8.09
C LEU A 587 -30.65 -18.93 -7.98
N ALA A 588 -30.40 -19.94 -8.78
CA ALA A 588 -29.11 -20.60 -8.91
C ALA A 588 -28.05 -19.76 -9.65
N ASN A 589 -28.47 -18.70 -10.34
CA ASN A 589 -27.56 -17.80 -11.10
C ASN A 589 -27.39 -16.45 -10.41
N HIS A 590 -28.47 -15.84 -9.93
CA HIS A 590 -28.46 -14.55 -9.24
C HIS A 590 -29.65 -14.40 -8.27
N PRO A 591 -29.55 -13.53 -7.24
CA PRO A 591 -30.64 -13.28 -6.31
C PRO A 591 -31.89 -12.75 -7.02
N LEU A 592 -33.07 -13.27 -6.65
CA LEU A 592 -34.35 -12.75 -7.08
C LEU A 592 -34.66 -11.39 -6.44
N LYS A 593 -35.43 -10.53 -7.14
CA LYS A 593 -35.92 -9.28 -6.56
C LYS A 593 -36.83 -9.57 -5.36
N PRO A 594 -37.00 -8.64 -4.39
CA PRO A 594 -37.79 -8.88 -3.17
C PRO A 594 -39.22 -9.38 -3.44
N GLU A 595 -39.89 -8.84 -4.45
CA GLU A 595 -41.26 -9.21 -4.83
C GLU A 595 -41.30 -10.63 -5.44
N GLU A 596 -40.32 -10.92 -6.33
CA GLU A 596 -40.18 -12.25 -6.96
C GLU A 596 -39.85 -13.32 -5.91
N MET A 597 -38.97 -13.00 -4.95
CA MET A 597 -38.65 -13.90 -3.84
C MET A 597 -39.87 -14.20 -2.98
N THR A 598 -40.71 -13.21 -2.68
CA THR A 598 -41.94 -13.37 -1.92
C THR A 598 -42.91 -14.30 -2.66
N ALA A 599 -43.07 -14.10 -3.98
CA ALA A 599 -43.91 -14.95 -4.83
C ALA A 599 -43.38 -16.40 -4.91
N PHE A 600 -42.04 -16.55 -5.04
CA PHE A 600 -41.37 -17.85 -5.06
C PHE A 600 -41.59 -18.63 -3.75
N VAL A 601 -41.44 -17.98 -2.58
CA VAL A 601 -41.68 -18.63 -1.26
C VAL A 601 -43.14 -19.03 -1.11
N ALA A 602 -44.08 -18.16 -1.49
CA ALA A 602 -45.52 -18.49 -1.41
C ALA A 602 -45.88 -19.68 -2.30
N ARG A 603 -45.33 -19.73 -3.53
CA ARG A 603 -45.54 -20.84 -4.47
C ARG A 603 -44.91 -22.13 -3.96
N SER A 604 -43.69 -22.08 -3.42
CA SER A 604 -43.01 -23.22 -2.81
C SER A 604 -43.83 -23.82 -1.68
N ASN A 605 -44.40 -23.00 -0.78
CA ASN A 605 -45.31 -23.46 0.29
C ASN A 605 -46.59 -24.10 -0.24
N LYS A 606 -47.16 -23.59 -1.36
CA LYS A 606 -48.32 -24.18 -2.03
C LYS A 606 -47.99 -25.58 -2.55
N ILE A 607 -46.82 -25.74 -3.22
CA ILE A 607 -46.34 -27.04 -3.72
C ILE A 607 -46.18 -28.05 -2.58
N LEU A 608 -45.52 -27.66 -1.49
CA LEU A 608 -45.37 -28.51 -0.30
C LEU A 608 -46.71 -28.91 0.29
N THR A 609 -47.70 -28.01 0.31
CA THR A 609 -49.07 -28.32 0.79
C THR A 609 -49.79 -29.32 -0.11
N ILE A 610 -49.53 -29.34 -1.41
CA ILE A 610 -50.09 -30.32 -2.35
C ILE A 610 -49.50 -31.70 -2.06
N LEU A 611 -48.23 -31.82 -1.71
CA LEU A 611 -47.56 -33.09 -1.37
C LEU A 611 -48.02 -33.67 -0.04
N THR A 612 -48.67 -32.90 0.82
CA THR A 612 -49.19 -33.38 2.12
C THR A 612 -50.65 -33.83 2.06
N LYS A 613 -51.29 -33.65 0.91
CA LYS A 613 -52.67 -34.11 0.66
C LYS A 613 -52.66 -35.36 -0.19
#